data_be41ea10ad5e509355015cbddb2d3f53
#
_entry.id   be41ea10ad5e509355015cbddb2d3f53
#
_cell.length_a   1.000
_cell.length_b   1.000
_cell.length_c   1.000
_cell.angle_alpha   90.00
_cell.angle_beta   90.00
_cell.angle_gamma   90.00
#
_symmetry.space_group_name_H-M   'P 1'
#
loop_
_entity.id
_entity.type
_entity.pdbx_description
1 polymer ?
#
loop_
_entity_poly.entity_id
_entity_poly.type
_entity_poly.pdbx_seq_one_letter_code
_entity_poly.pdbx_strand_id
1 'polypeptide(L)'
;MAFLAAALGLADEIILHDMYEPVLTAQKLDITHALDIPVSCDTKRLRDADFCVFSAGAARTPDIKTRADLFDANLPVAREVAELLTGFGGHLIVVTNPMDVFTWYFAKHTGLSQEQILGFGGLLDSRRFSLALASAGVAGDARVLGEHGEHQVPIFSRLGIDVPEMVREEILTTTRGSSMPVIKGKAGTIFGPAYHICSMINDITTDSHRLITCSVPADGAY
;
A
#
# COMPACT_ATOMS: atom_id res chain seq x y z
N MET A 1 3.76 4.54 -9.17
CA MET A 1 4.67 3.73 -8.36
C MET A 1 5.73 3.08 -9.24
N ALA A 2 5.41 2.26 -10.26
CA ALA A 2 6.38 1.64 -11.15
C ALA A 2 7.45 2.62 -11.70
N PHE A 3 7.00 3.75 -12.28
CA PHE A 3 7.91 4.82 -12.71
C PHE A 3 8.84 5.30 -11.59
N LEU A 4 8.33 5.49 -10.37
CA LEU A 4 9.14 5.97 -9.25
C LEU A 4 10.16 4.92 -8.80
N ALA A 5 9.80 3.64 -8.77
CA ALA A 5 10.73 2.56 -8.44
C ALA A 5 11.91 2.51 -9.44
N ALA A 6 11.60 2.62 -10.73
CA ALA A 6 12.62 2.70 -11.78
C ALA A 6 13.49 3.96 -11.64
N ALA A 7 12.89 5.13 -11.46
CA ALA A 7 13.60 6.41 -11.34
C ALA A 7 14.52 6.49 -10.12
N LEU A 8 14.20 5.75 -9.05
CA LEU A 8 15.03 5.63 -7.85
C LEU A 8 16.09 4.51 -7.94
N GLY A 9 16.15 3.78 -9.06
CA GLY A 9 17.07 2.65 -9.23
C GLY A 9 16.76 1.45 -8.33
N LEU A 10 15.49 1.27 -7.97
CA LEU A 10 15.02 0.15 -7.13
C LEU A 10 14.55 -1.05 -7.96
N ALA A 11 14.52 -0.91 -9.27
CA ALA A 11 14.11 -1.97 -10.19
C ALA A 11 14.98 -1.91 -11.45
N ASP A 12 15.45 -3.08 -11.91
CA ASP A 12 16.17 -3.25 -13.16
C ASP A 12 15.24 -3.53 -14.34
N GLU A 13 14.02 -3.96 -14.01
CA GLU A 13 12.94 -4.22 -14.96
C GLU A 13 11.58 -3.97 -14.31
N ILE A 14 10.60 -3.55 -15.12
CA ILE A 14 9.21 -3.37 -14.72
C ILE A 14 8.32 -4.33 -15.50
N ILE A 15 7.47 -5.08 -14.80
CA ILE A 15 6.40 -5.87 -15.41
C ILE A 15 5.07 -5.18 -15.04
N LEU A 16 4.33 -4.75 -16.06
CA LEU A 16 3.03 -4.12 -15.87
C LEU A 16 1.91 -5.11 -16.21
N HIS A 17 0.86 -5.10 -15.39
CA HIS A 17 -0.37 -5.80 -15.67
C HIS A 17 -1.57 -4.92 -15.38
N ASP A 18 -2.54 -4.90 -16.28
CA ASP A 18 -3.82 -4.21 -16.15
C ASP A 18 -4.86 -4.95 -17.02
N MET A 19 -6.10 -5.01 -16.57
CA MET A 19 -7.20 -5.59 -17.36
C MET A 19 -7.58 -4.71 -18.57
N TYR A 20 -7.25 -3.42 -18.54
CA TYR A 20 -7.57 -2.47 -19.61
C TYR A 20 -6.35 -2.19 -20.48
N GLU A 21 -6.21 -2.96 -21.56
CA GLU A 21 -5.07 -2.93 -22.48
C GLU A 21 -4.66 -1.53 -22.97
N PRO A 22 -5.56 -0.58 -23.29
CA PRO A 22 -5.15 0.76 -23.68
C PRO A 22 -4.37 1.52 -22.61
N VAL A 23 -4.75 1.38 -21.32
CA VAL A 23 -4.01 1.99 -20.21
C VAL A 23 -2.69 1.27 -20.01
N LEU A 24 -2.65 -0.06 -20.08
CA LEU A 24 -1.44 -0.85 -19.95
C LEU A 24 -0.38 -0.42 -20.99
N THR A 25 -0.79 -0.35 -22.26
CA THR A 25 0.09 0.10 -23.35
C THR A 25 0.55 1.54 -23.17
N ALA A 26 -0.35 2.45 -22.78
CA ALA A 26 -0.01 3.85 -22.55
C ALA A 26 0.99 4.02 -21.40
N GLN A 27 0.80 3.33 -20.28
CA GLN A 27 1.73 3.36 -19.13
C GLN A 27 3.10 2.80 -19.49
N LYS A 28 3.15 1.70 -20.26
CA LYS A 28 4.41 1.15 -20.77
C LYS A 28 5.16 2.19 -21.60
N LEU A 29 4.49 2.79 -22.59
CA LEU A 29 5.10 3.78 -23.47
C LEU A 29 5.59 5.01 -22.70
N ASP A 30 4.79 5.54 -21.80
CA ASP A 30 5.11 6.73 -21.01
C ASP A 30 6.36 6.50 -20.12
N ILE A 31 6.45 5.34 -19.47
CA ILE A 31 7.64 4.97 -18.69
C ILE A 31 8.87 4.83 -19.59
N THR A 32 8.76 4.15 -20.76
CA THR A 32 9.89 3.94 -21.68
C THR A 32 10.33 5.22 -22.38
N HIS A 33 9.45 6.21 -22.53
CA HIS A 33 9.82 7.53 -23.03
C HIS A 33 10.63 8.35 -22.01
N ALA A 34 10.48 8.03 -20.72
CA ALA A 34 11.14 8.78 -19.64
C ALA A 34 12.47 8.13 -19.19
N LEU A 35 12.55 6.80 -19.20
CA LEU A 35 13.63 6.03 -18.60
C LEU A 35 14.11 4.91 -19.54
N ASP A 36 15.41 4.70 -19.58
CA ASP A 36 16.03 3.55 -20.28
C ASP A 36 15.99 2.31 -19.36
N ILE A 37 14.81 1.72 -19.23
CA ILE A 37 14.56 0.52 -18.44
C ILE A 37 13.65 -0.44 -19.21
N PRO A 38 13.90 -1.76 -19.18
CA PRO A 38 12.98 -2.75 -19.74
C PRO A 38 11.60 -2.68 -19.08
N VAL A 39 10.55 -2.55 -19.89
CA VAL A 39 9.15 -2.61 -19.44
C VAL A 39 8.41 -3.68 -20.21
N SER A 40 7.99 -4.74 -19.53
CA SER A 40 7.25 -5.88 -20.07
C SER A 40 5.77 -5.80 -19.67
N CYS A 41 4.89 -6.40 -20.50
CA CYS A 41 3.51 -6.70 -20.16
C CYS A 41 3.24 -8.22 -20.21
N ASP A 42 4.27 -9.04 -20.26
CA ASP A 42 4.13 -10.50 -20.26
C ASP A 42 3.93 -11.03 -18.83
N THR A 43 2.69 -11.38 -18.51
CA THR A 43 2.30 -11.91 -17.19
C THR A 43 2.96 -13.25 -16.84
N LYS A 44 3.47 -14.00 -17.83
CA LYS A 44 4.21 -15.25 -17.55
C LYS A 44 5.50 -14.99 -16.79
N ARG A 45 6.04 -13.78 -16.90
CA ARG A 45 7.27 -13.35 -16.22
C ARG A 45 7.04 -12.89 -14.78
N LEU A 46 5.80 -12.78 -14.32
CA LEU A 46 5.50 -12.40 -12.92
C LEU A 46 6.14 -13.34 -11.90
N ARG A 47 6.34 -14.61 -12.26
CA ARG A 47 6.98 -15.60 -11.36
C ARG A 47 8.44 -15.31 -11.08
N ASP A 48 9.09 -14.60 -11.99
CA ASP A 48 10.53 -14.28 -11.93
C ASP A 48 10.79 -12.94 -11.23
N ALA A 49 9.73 -12.20 -10.89
CA ALA A 49 9.86 -10.91 -10.23
C ALA A 49 10.16 -11.05 -8.73
N ASP A 50 10.96 -10.13 -8.18
CA ASP A 50 11.26 -10.09 -6.74
C ASP A 50 10.12 -9.48 -5.93
N PHE A 51 9.37 -8.55 -6.54
CA PHE A 51 8.24 -7.86 -5.91
C PHE A 51 7.04 -7.83 -6.84
N CYS A 52 5.87 -8.10 -6.27
CA CYS A 52 4.57 -7.83 -6.88
C CYS A 52 3.84 -6.79 -6.04
N VAL A 53 3.30 -5.75 -6.67
CA VAL A 53 2.48 -4.74 -5.99
C VAL A 53 1.05 -4.80 -6.52
N PHE A 54 0.15 -5.32 -5.69
CA PHE A 54 -1.26 -5.40 -6.01
C PHE A 54 -1.97 -4.09 -5.69
N SER A 55 -2.13 -3.25 -6.70
CA SER A 55 -2.84 -1.96 -6.61
C SER A 55 -4.03 -1.86 -7.58
N ALA A 56 -4.36 -2.96 -8.25
CA ALA A 56 -5.49 -3.04 -9.17
C ALA A 56 -6.81 -3.10 -8.41
N GLY A 57 -7.85 -2.46 -8.95
CA GLY A 57 -9.19 -2.51 -8.39
C GLY A 57 -9.99 -1.24 -8.65
N ALA A 58 -11.29 -1.32 -8.37
CA ALA A 58 -12.20 -0.19 -8.44
C ALA A 58 -11.89 0.83 -7.33
N ALA A 59 -11.87 2.11 -7.70
CA ALA A 59 -11.86 3.19 -6.72
C ALA A 59 -13.22 3.27 -6.03
N ARG A 60 -13.24 3.79 -4.81
CA ARG A 60 -14.49 4.03 -4.07
C ARG A 60 -15.36 5.03 -4.86
N THR A 61 -16.52 4.56 -5.32
CA THR A 61 -17.54 5.36 -5.99
C THR A 61 -18.70 5.66 -5.03
N PRO A 62 -19.62 6.59 -5.35
CA PRO A 62 -20.80 6.84 -4.52
C PRO A 62 -21.69 5.62 -4.27
N ASP A 63 -21.65 4.63 -5.17
CA ASP A 63 -22.41 3.39 -5.06
C ASP A 63 -21.76 2.38 -4.10
N ILE A 64 -20.46 2.48 -3.91
CA ILE A 64 -19.67 1.65 -2.98
C ILE A 64 -19.67 2.34 -1.61
N LYS A 65 -20.62 1.94 -0.76
CA LYS A 65 -20.88 2.60 0.54
C LYS A 65 -20.08 1.97 1.68
N THR A 66 -19.89 0.66 1.62
CA THR A 66 -19.27 -0.12 2.68
C THR A 66 -17.93 -0.72 2.23
N ARG A 67 -17.15 -1.22 3.19
CA ARG A 67 -15.94 -2.00 2.90
C ARG A 67 -16.25 -3.35 2.29
N ALA A 68 -17.41 -3.94 2.64
CA ALA A 68 -17.87 -5.19 2.02
C ALA A 68 -18.17 -4.98 0.53
N ASP A 69 -18.89 -3.90 0.18
CA ASP A 69 -19.15 -3.57 -1.23
C ASP A 69 -17.84 -3.39 -2.01
N LEU A 70 -16.85 -2.75 -1.40
CA LEU A 70 -15.53 -2.54 -2.02
C LEU A 70 -14.75 -3.85 -2.16
N PHE A 71 -14.86 -4.76 -1.20
CA PHE A 71 -14.29 -6.09 -1.28
C PHE A 71 -14.91 -6.87 -2.44
N ASP A 72 -16.23 -6.91 -2.52
CA ASP A 72 -16.96 -7.64 -3.58
C ASP A 72 -16.60 -7.09 -4.97
N ALA A 73 -16.47 -5.77 -5.11
CA ALA A 73 -16.07 -5.13 -6.35
C ALA A 73 -14.64 -5.50 -6.80
N ASN A 74 -13.73 -5.70 -5.84
CA ASN A 74 -12.31 -5.97 -6.11
C ASN A 74 -11.95 -7.47 -6.07
N LEU A 75 -12.82 -8.33 -5.56
CA LEU A 75 -12.56 -9.76 -5.44
C LEU A 75 -12.26 -10.46 -6.78
N PRO A 76 -12.95 -10.14 -7.90
CA PRO A 76 -12.64 -10.78 -9.19
C PRO A 76 -11.19 -10.56 -9.63
N VAL A 77 -10.68 -9.33 -9.54
CA VAL A 77 -9.29 -9.03 -9.92
C VAL A 77 -8.30 -9.62 -8.93
N ALA A 78 -8.64 -9.69 -7.65
CA ALA A 78 -7.79 -10.35 -6.65
C ALA A 78 -7.66 -11.87 -6.91
N ARG A 79 -8.72 -12.52 -7.37
CA ARG A 79 -8.68 -13.95 -7.79
C ARG A 79 -7.75 -14.15 -8.97
N GLU A 80 -7.90 -13.36 -10.03
CA GLU A 80 -7.03 -13.43 -11.20
C GLU A 80 -5.56 -13.27 -10.81
N VAL A 81 -5.25 -12.26 -9.99
CA VAL A 81 -3.86 -12.03 -9.55
C VAL A 81 -3.37 -13.17 -8.65
N ALA A 82 -4.20 -13.74 -7.78
CA ALA A 82 -3.81 -14.89 -6.95
C ALA A 82 -3.44 -16.11 -7.81
N GLU A 83 -4.15 -16.35 -8.92
CA GLU A 83 -3.83 -17.41 -9.88
C GLU A 83 -2.51 -17.13 -10.61
N LEU A 84 -2.29 -15.88 -11.05
CA LEU A 84 -1.03 -15.44 -11.69
C LEU A 84 0.18 -15.58 -10.76
N LEU A 85 -0.01 -15.45 -9.45
CA LEU A 85 1.04 -15.59 -8.44
C LEU A 85 1.33 -17.05 -8.05
N THR A 86 0.70 -18.04 -8.67
CA THR A 86 1.00 -19.45 -8.40
C THR A 86 2.46 -19.76 -8.75
N GLY A 87 3.25 -20.13 -7.72
CA GLY A 87 4.68 -20.38 -7.85
C GLY A 87 5.56 -19.12 -7.87
N PHE A 88 5.01 -17.96 -7.55
CA PHE A 88 5.76 -16.75 -7.30
C PHE A 88 6.64 -16.90 -6.06
N GLY A 89 7.91 -16.49 -6.14
CA GLY A 89 8.88 -16.64 -5.06
C GLY A 89 9.26 -15.35 -4.35
N GLY A 90 8.78 -14.20 -4.85
CA GLY A 90 9.11 -12.87 -4.32
C GLY A 90 8.15 -12.40 -3.22
N HIS A 91 8.11 -11.10 -2.99
CA HIS A 91 7.26 -10.44 -1.99
C HIS A 91 6.04 -9.80 -2.64
N LEU A 92 4.87 -10.03 -2.05
CA LEU A 92 3.61 -9.39 -2.44
C LEU A 92 3.30 -8.21 -1.52
N ILE A 93 3.18 -7.01 -2.09
CA ILE A 93 2.72 -5.81 -1.38
C ILE A 93 1.29 -5.50 -1.80
N VAL A 94 0.35 -5.64 -0.88
CA VAL A 94 -1.08 -5.42 -1.10
C VAL A 94 -1.43 -3.97 -0.79
N VAL A 95 -2.05 -3.27 -1.75
CA VAL A 95 -2.42 -1.85 -1.65
C VAL A 95 -3.92 -1.64 -1.80
N THR A 96 -4.56 -2.47 -2.62
CA THR A 96 -6.00 -2.38 -2.93
C THR A 96 -6.86 -2.56 -1.69
N ASN A 97 -7.80 -1.64 -1.49
CA ASN A 97 -8.73 -1.69 -0.37
C ASN A 97 -9.94 -2.64 -0.62
N PRO A 98 -10.44 -3.28 0.45
CA PRO A 98 -9.97 -3.24 1.84
C PRO A 98 -8.65 -4.02 2.03
N MET A 99 -7.57 -3.29 2.25
CA MET A 99 -6.21 -3.80 2.16
C MET A 99 -5.92 -4.92 3.16
N ASP A 100 -6.33 -4.79 4.42
CA ASP A 100 -6.11 -5.84 5.43
C ASP A 100 -6.80 -7.15 5.05
N VAL A 101 -8.04 -7.06 4.52
CA VAL A 101 -8.80 -8.23 4.07
C VAL A 101 -8.13 -8.90 2.87
N PHE A 102 -7.65 -8.11 1.89
CA PHE A 102 -6.92 -8.67 0.75
C PHE A 102 -5.55 -9.24 1.14
N THR A 103 -4.87 -8.68 2.13
CA THR A 103 -3.64 -9.27 2.69
C THR A 103 -3.92 -10.67 3.23
N TRP A 104 -4.98 -10.83 4.01
CA TRP A 104 -5.44 -12.13 4.49
C TRP A 104 -5.89 -13.05 3.34
N TYR A 105 -6.64 -12.52 2.37
CA TYR A 105 -7.11 -13.26 1.20
C TYR A 105 -5.95 -13.89 0.42
N PHE A 106 -4.93 -13.10 0.08
CA PHE A 106 -3.76 -13.61 -0.63
C PHE A 106 -2.99 -14.65 0.17
N ALA A 107 -2.86 -14.50 1.49
CA ALA A 107 -2.25 -15.50 2.35
C ALA A 107 -2.97 -16.86 2.30
N LYS A 108 -4.27 -16.87 2.05
CA LYS A 108 -5.06 -18.11 1.94
C LYS A 108 -5.09 -18.70 0.54
N HIS A 109 -4.82 -17.91 -0.51
CA HIS A 109 -5.09 -18.33 -1.88
C HIS A 109 -3.86 -18.39 -2.80
N THR A 110 -2.68 -17.90 -2.37
CA THR A 110 -1.48 -17.92 -3.22
C THR A 110 -0.46 -19.00 -2.84
N GLY A 111 -0.51 -19.53 -1.62
CA GLY A 111 0.53 -20.42 -1.09
C GLY A 111 1.83 -19.71 -0.69
N LEU A 112 1.87 -18.38 -0.74
CA LEU A 112 2.99 -17.58 -0.23
C LEU A 112 3.10 -17.70 1.29
N SER A 113 4.33 -17.64 1.81
CA SER A 113 4.56 -17.61 3.26
C SER A 113 4.12 -16.27 3.86
N GLN A 114 3.95 -16.22 5.18
CA GLN A 114 3.53 -15.00 5.87
C GLN A 114 4.54 -13.87 5.68
N GLU A 115 5.83 -14.20 5.61
CA GLU A 115 6.93 -13.24 5.43
C GLU A 115 6.95 -12.63 4.03
N GLN A 116 6.31 -13.27 3.07
CA GLN A 116 6.25 -12.79 1.68
C GLN A 116 5.08 -11.83 1.44
N ILE A 117 4.13 -11.69 2.36
CA ILE A 117 2.91 -10.89 2.14
C ILE A 117 2.86 -9.72 3.10
N LEU A 118 2.80 -8.52 2.54
CA LEU A 118 2.78 -7.25 3.25
C LEU A 118 1.59 -6.39 2.77
N GLY A 119 0.77 -5.92 3.70
CA GLY A 119 -0.28 -4.95 3.40
C GLY A 119 0.19 -3.53 3.64
N PHE A 120 0.09 -2.67 2.61
CA PHE A 120 0.49 -1.28 2.67
C PHE A 120 -0.66 -0.39 3.14
N GLY A 121 -0.48 0.28 4.28
CA GLY A 121 -1.45 1.23 4.85
C GLY A 121 -0.86 1.94 6.06
N GLY A 122 -0.41 1.19 7.05
CA GLY A 122 0.09 1.71 8.32
C GLY A 122 1.26 2.70 8.19
N LEU A 123 2.16 2.49 7.22
CA LEU A 123 3.27 3.42 6.97
C LEU A 123 2.78 4.79 6.50
N LEU A 124 1.78 4.83 5.61
CA LEU A 124 1.16 6.07 5.16
C LEU A 124 0.37 6.75 6.29
N ASP A 125 -0.37 5.98 7.08
CA ASP A 125 -1.14 6.49 8.21
C ASP A 125 -0.20 7.03 9.30
N SER A 126 0.93 6.37 9.56
CA SER A 126 1.98 6.85 10.45
C SER A 126 2.58 8.18 9.98
N ARG A 127 2.73 8.36 8.66
CA ARG A 127 3.17 9.65 8.10
C ARG A 127 2.12 10.74 8.29
N ARG A 128 0.85 10.44 8.11
CA ARG A 128 -0.26 11.37 8.37
C ARG A 128 -0.32 11.79 9.84
N PHE A 129 -0.17 10.82 10.74
CA PHE A 129 -0.08 11.05 12.18
C PHE A 129 1.12 11.92 12.54
N SER A 130 2.30 11.66 11.97
CA SER A 130 3.50 12.49 12.14
C SER A 130 3.27 13.95 11.73
N LEU A 131 2.55 14.18 10.62
CA LEU A 131 2.22 15.53 10.16
C LEU A 131 1.22 16.22 11.09
N ALA A 132 0.22 15.50 11.59
CA ALA A 132 -0.76 16.03 12.55
C ALA A 132 -0.09 16.39 13.88
N LEU A 133 0.83 15.54 14.38
CA LEU A 133 1.66 15.85 15.55
C LEU A 133 2.49 17.12 15.34
N ALA A 134 3.19 17.21 14.22
CA ALA A 134 4.01 18.39 13.92
C ALA A 134 3.18 19.69 13.85
N SER A 135 1.96 19.63 13.31
CA SER A 135 1.02 20.76 13.28
C SER A 135 0.57 21.18 14.67
N ALA A 136 0.51 20.25 15.62
CA ALA A 136 0.21 20.50 17.03
C ALA A 136 1.46 20.85 17.88
N GLY A 137 2.63 21.00 17.25
CA GLY A 137 3.90 21.26 17.97
C GLY A 137 4.43 20.06 18.75
N VAL A 138 3.97 18.86 18.47
CA VAL A 138 4.36 17.61 19.13
C VAL A 138 5.37 16.85 18.26
N ALA A 139 6.48 16.40 18.86
CA ALA A 139 7.47 15.55 18.21
C ALA A 139 7.49 14.16 18.87
N GLY A 140 7.87 13.13 18.10
CA GLY A 140 8.01 11.77 18.61
C GLY A 140 7.98 10.69 17.54
N ASP A 141 8.12 9.41 17.95
CA ASP A 141 8.02 8.25 17.04
C ASP A 141 6.56 7.97 16.69
N ALA A 142 6.09 8.58 15.61
CA ALA A 142 4.72 8.47 15.14
C ALA A 142 4.45 7.09 14.52
N ARG A 143 3.62 6.30 15.18
CA ARG A 143 3.18 4.98 14.70
C ARG A 143 1.68 4.87 14.72
N VAL A 144 1.13 4.25 13.67
CA VAL A 144 -0.28 3.90 13.59
C VAL A 144 -0.38 2.39 13.39
N LEU A 145 -1.16 1.73 14.22
CA LEU A 145 -1.48 0.31 14.15
C LEU A 145 -2.98 0.11 13.93
N GLY A 146 -3.44 -1.13 13.96
CA GLY A 146 -4.83 -1.49 13.75
C GLY A 146 -5.22 -1.48 12.26
N GLU A 147 -6.50 -1.55 11.98
CA GLU A 147 -7.06 -1.60 10.65
C GLU A 147 -6.73 -0.33 9.84
N HIS A 148 -6.23 -0.49 8.60
CA HIS A 148 -6.05 0.64 7.70
C HIS A 148 -7.39 1.28 7.33
N GLY A 149 -7.76 2.35 8.03
CA GLY A 149 -9.01 3.08 7.81
C GLY A 149 -9.61 3.70 9.07
N GLU A 150 -10.89 3.41 9.36
CA GLU A 150 -11.63 4.08 10.44
C GLU A 150 -11.21 3.61 11.83
N HIS A 151 -10.74 2.37 11.94
CA HIS A 151 -10.30 1.76 13.21
C HIS A 151 -8.78 1.81 13.40
N GLN A 152 -8.10 2.71 12.69
CA GLN A 152 -6.68 2.96 12.92
C GLN A 152 -6.41 3.47 14.33
N VAL A 153 -5.29 3.02 14.92
CA VAL A 153 -4.90 3.31 16.30
C VAL A 153 -3.54 4.03 16.31
N PRO A 154 -3.51 5.37 16.36
CA PRO A 154 -2.29 6.12 16.59
C PRO A 154 -1.72 5.87 17.99
N ILE A 155 -0.43 5.56 18.08
CA ILE A 155 0.22 5.11 19.31
C ILE A 155 0.87 6.30 20.03
N PHE A 156 0.10 7.01 20.85
CA PHE A 156 0.58 8.14 21.62
C PHE A 156 1.62 7.76 22.70
N SER A 157 1.56 6.55 23.24
CA SER A 157 2.52 6.08 24.26
C SER A 157 3.97 6.00 23.76
N ARG A 158 4.20 5.99 22.45
CA ARG A 158 5.55 6.01 21.86
C ARG A 158 6.15 7.41 21.73
N LEU A 159 5.37 8.46 21.98
CA LEU A 159 5.85 9.83 21.83
C LEU A 159 6.84 10.26 22.94
N GLY A 160 6.88 9.51 24.05
CA GLY A 160 7.76 9.82 25.20
C GLY A 160 7.33 11.06 26.00
N ILE A 161 6.19 11.66 25.66
CA ILE A 161 5.59 12.80 26.35
C ILE A 161 4.10 12.54 26.57
N ASP A 162 3.55 13.18 27.57
CA ASP A 162 2.10 13.20 27.76
C ASP A 162 1.47 14.30 26.89
N VAL A 163 0.49 13.92 26.08
CA VAL A 163 -0.25 14.84 25.22
C VAL A 163 -1.63 15.06 25.84
N PRO A 164 -2.03 16.32 26.13
CA PRO A 164 -3.35 16.61 26.71
C PRO A 164 -4.49 16.06 25.86
N GLU A 165 -5.56 15.59 26.48
CA GLU A 165 -6.67 14.91 25.80
C GLU A 165 -7.28 15.72 24.64
N MET A 166 -7.50 17.02 24.86
CA MET A 166 -8.03 17.90 23.83
C MET A 166 -7.11 18.00 22.60
N VAL A 167 -5.78 17.99 22.80
CA VAL A 167 -4.79 17.99 21.72
C VAL A 167 -4.75 16.62 21.02
N ARG A 168 -4.92 15.51 21.75
CA ARG A 168 -5.04 14.16 21.17
C ARG A 168 -6.24 14.07 20.23
N GLU A 169 -7.41 14.56 20.64
CA GLU A 169 -8.62 14.56 19.82
C GLU A 169 -8.45 15.36 18.53
N GLU A 170 -7.81 16.51 18.59
CA GLU A 170 -7.49 17.33 17.43
C GLU A 170 -6.54 16.59 16.48
N ILE A 171 -5.48 15.98 17.00
CA ILE A 171 -4.52 15.19 16.22
C ILE A 171 -5.21 13.99 15.57
N LEU A 172 -6.06 13.26 16.29
CA LEU A 172 -6.83 12.12 15.75
C LEU A 172 -7.75 12.55 14.62
N THR A 173 -8.48 13.64 14.80
CA THR A 173 -9.38 14.21 13.79
C THR A 173 -8.60 14.60 12.53
N THR A 174 -7.47 15.30 12.69
CA THR A 174 -6.60 15.71 11.60
C THR A 174 -6.02 14.50 10.86
N THR A 175 -5.53 13.50 11.60
CA THR A 175 -4.96 12.28 11.03
C THR A 175 -5.99 11.53 10.18
N ARG A 176 -7.16 11.24 10.74
CA ARG A 176 -8.25 10.49 10.07
C ARG A 176 -8.84 11.25 8.88
N GLY A 177 -8.96 12.57 9.01
CA GLY A 177 -9.50 13.46 7.96
C GLY A 177 -8.52 13.76 6.82
N SER A 178 -7.23 13.49 6.97
CA SER A 178 -6.16 13.96 6.06
C SER A 178 -6.27 13.49 4.62
N SER A 179 -6.91 12.34 4.36
CA SER A 179 -7.12 11.80 3.00
C SER A 179 -8.26 12.49 2.24
N MET A 180 -9.24 13.04 2.95
CA MET A 180 -10.47 13.56 2.33
C MET A 180 -10.25 14.71 1.36
N PRO A 181 -9.42 15.74 1.66
CA PRO A 181 -9.11 16.80 0.70
C PRO A 181 -8.46 16.27 -0.58
N VAL A 182 -7.58 15.24 -0.46
CA VAL A 182 -6.92 14.62 -1.62
C VAL A 182 -7.91 13.85 -2.47
N ILE A 183 -8.81 13.08 -1.86
CA ILE A 183 -9.86 12.33 -2.56
C ILE A 183 -10.81 13.29 -3.28
N LYS A 184 -11.27 14.34 -2.61
CA LYS A 184 -12.16 15.35 -3.19
C LYS A 184 -11.49 16.13 -4.33
N GLY A 185 -10.20 16.44 -4.21
CA GLY A 185 -9.48 17.29 -5.16
C GLY A 185 -8.97 16.53 -6.40
N LYS A 186 -8.60 15.26 -6.28
CA LYS A 186 -8.00 14.49 -7.39
C LYS A 186 -8.33 12.99 -7.39
N ALA A 187 -9.44 12.61 -6.81
CA ALA A 187 -9.99 11.25 -6.77
C ALA A 187 -9.15 10.19 -6.03
N GLY A 188 -8.00 10.53 -5.47
CA GLY A 188 -7.20 9.58 -4.69
C GLY A 188 -5.76 10.00 -4.44
N THR A 189 -5.12 9.30 -3.53
CA THR A 189 -3.69 9.48 -3.21
C THR A 189 -2.82 8.75 -4.23
N ILE A 190 -1.77 9.39 -4.71
CA ILE A 190 -0.83 8.84 -5.69
C ILE A 190 0.61 8.90 -5.15
N PHE A 191 1.07 10.09 -4.80
CA PHE A 191 2.48 10.32 -4.45
C PHE A 191 2.89 9.68 -3.13
N GLY A 192 2.06 9.81 -2.09
CA GLY A 192 2.34 9.22 -0.78
C GLY A 192 2.47 7.69 -0.85
N PRO A 193 1.46 6.97 -1.37
CA PRO A 193 1.58 5.53 -1.58
C PRO A 193 2.79 5.14 -2.43
N ALA A 194 3.00 5.79 -3.59
CA ALA A 194 4.12 5.47 -4.46
C ALA A 194 5.47 5.59 -3.74
N TYR A 195 5.69 6.68 -3.01
CA TYR A 195 6.93 6.90 -2.27
C TYR A 195 7.15 5.88 -1.16
N HIS A 196 6.12 5.64 -0.34
CA HIS A 196 6.27 4.73 0.80
C HIS A 196 6.37 3.25 0.39
N ILE A 197 5.74 2.84 -0.70
CA ILE A 197 5.92 1.49 -1.27
C ILE A 197 7.37 1.33 -1.77
N CYS A 198 7.90 2.31 -2.51
CA CYS A 198 9.30 2.30 -2.91
C CYS A 198 10.25 2.26 -1.69
N SER A 199 9.92 2.99 -0.62
CA SER A 199 10.67 2.91 0.63
C SER A 199 10.61 1.51 1.26
N MET A 200 9.45 0.82 1.27
CA MET A 200 9.34 -0.57 1.74
C MET A 200 10.18 -1.53 0.89
N ILE A 201 10.12 -1.41 -0.43
CA ILE A 201 10.94 -2.21 -1.34
C ILE A 201 12.43 -2.01 -1.03
N ASN A 202 12.87 -0.76 -0.89
CA ASN A 202 14.26 -0.45 -0.52
C ASN A 202 14.64 -1.06 0.84
N ASP A 203 13.77 -0.95 1.85
CA ASP A 203 14.06 -1.50 3.18
C ASP A 203 14.22 -3.02 3.15
N ILE A 204 13.39 -3.72 2.37
CA ILE A 204 13.49 -5.18 2.21
C ILE A 204 14.76 -5.56 1.43
N THR A 205 15.01 -4.88 0.29
CA THR A 205 16.15 -5.18 -0.58
C THR A 205 17.49 -4.94 0.12
N THR A 206 17.57 -3.92 0.97
CA THR A 206 18.82 -3.55 1.68
C THR A 206 18.94 -4.17 3.07
N ASP A 207 17.95 -4.94 3.51
CA ASP A 207 17.85 -5.45 4.89
C ASP A 207 18.11 -4.34 5.93
N SER A 208 17.40 -3.24 5.78
CA SER A 208 17.66 -1.99 6.51
C SER A 208 17.42 -2.08 8.03
N HIS A 209 16.77 -3.14 8.52
CA HIS A 209 16.31 -3.30 9.91
C HIS A 209 15.42 -2.14 10.40
N ARG A 210 14.88 -1.32 9.50
CA ARG A 210 13.96 -0.24 9.85
C ARG A 210 12.61 -0.82 10.28
N LEU A 211 12.15 -0.45 11.46
CA LEU A 211 10.82 -0.82 11.92
C LEU A 211 9.76 0.00 11.16
N ILE A 212 8.91 -0.67 10.40
CA ILE A 212 7.80 -0.07 9.67
C ILE A 212 6.47 -0.66 10.12
N THR A 213 5.38 0.10 9.95
CA THR A 213 4.01 -0.37 10.22
C THR A 213 3.38 -0.86 8.91
N CYS A 214 3.01 -2.13 8.86
CA CYS A 214 2.33 -2.78 7.75
C CYS A 214 1.37 -3.85 8.28
N SER A 215 0.43 -4.29 7.45
CA SER A 215 -0.40 -5.46 7.72
C SER A 215 0.37 -6.72 7.35
N VAL A 216 0.33 -7.72 8.20
CA VAL A 216 0.93 -9.03 7.94
C VAL A 216 -0.06 -10.12 8.28
N PRO A 217 -0.07 -11.26 7.56
CA PRO A 217 -0.86 -12.42 7.97
C PRO A 217 -0.37 -12.89 9.34
N ALA A 218 -1.31 -13.22 10.23
CA ALA A 218 -1.00 -13.77 11.54
C ALA A 218 -1.82 -15.03 11.79
N ASP A 219 -1.18 -16.10 12.28
CA ASP A 219 -1.87 -17.33 12.61
C ASP A 219 -2.80 -17.12 13.80
N GLY A 220 -4.08 -17.49 13.61
CA GLY A 220 -5.08 -17.44 14.67
C GLY A 220 -5.54 -16.04 15.07
N ALA A 221 -5.26 -15.00 14.28
CA ALA A 221 -5.58 -13.61 14.60
C ALA A 221 -6.98 -13.14 14.11
N TYR A 222 -7.76 -14.00 13.46
CA TYR A 222 -9.16 -13.73 13.03
C TYR A 222 -10.04 -14.96 13.24
#